data_c8db6bba0f63c58ca345de6313ef4b6e
#
_entry.id   c8db6bba0f63c58ca345de6313ef4b6e
#
_cell.length_a   1.000
_cell.length_b   1.000
_cell.length_c   1.000
_cell.angle_alpha   90.00
_cell.angle_beta   90.00
_cell.angle_gamma   90.00
#
_symmetry.space_group_name_H-M   'P 1'
#
loop_
_entity.id
_entity.type
_entity.pdbx_description
1 polymer ?
#
loop_
_entity_poly.entity_id
_entity_poly.type
_entity_poly.pdbx_seq_one_letter_code
_entity_poly.pdbx_strand_id
1 'polypeptide(L)'
;PQEIHVTQDEFLKVLIPAAQKAYKEYGVLPSVSLAQAILESNWGESLLASKYYNLYGVKGSPAEPNVVLETAEFVNNTWITINGRFRVYESWAESVEAHAKLLAYGVDWDPTLYHKVLGARNYKQAAQALQDAGYATDPTYAQKLIQMIEEHELYKYDQLPTEETTVSVRKSS
;
A
#
# COMPACT_ATOMS: atom_id res chain seq x y z
N PRO A 1 -7.93 15.48 -13.08
CA PRO A 1 -6.64 14.84 -13.36
C PRO A 1 -6.70 13.97 -14.62
N GLN A 2 -5.59 13.83 -15.26
CA GLN A 2 -5.47 12.99 -16.45
C GLN A 2 -5.24 11.55 -16.03
N GLU A 3 -5.91 10.60 -16.69
CA GLU A 3 -5.71 9.17 -16.41
C GLU A 3 -4.34 8.72 -16.87
N ILE A 4 -3.72 7.85 -16.07
CA ILE A 4 -2.43 7.23 -16.35
C ILE A 4 -2.66 5.74 -16.64
N HIS A 5 -2.11 5.25 -17.75
CA HIS A 5 -2.14 3.83 -18.09
C HIS A 5 -0.71 3.36 -18.34
N VAL A 6 -0.26 2.40 -17.55
CA VAL A 6 1.11 1.87 -17.58
C VAL A 6 1.10 0.35 -17.57
N THR A 7 2.23 -0.25 -17.98
CA THR A 7 2.42 -1.69 -17.84
C THR A 7 2.69 -2.06 -16.39
N GLN A 8 2.61 -3.36 -16.05
CA GLN A 8 2.93 -3.83 -14.71
C GLN A 8 4.38 -3.48 -14.32
N ASP A 9 5.32 -3.64 -15.24
CA ASP A 9 6.71 -3.28 -15.00
C ASP A 9 6.87 -1.79 -14.74
N GLU A 10 6.22 -0.95 -15.52
CA GLU A 10 6.25 0.49 -15.32
C GLU A 10 5.62 0.89 -13.99
N PHE A 11 4.52 0.24 -13.61
CA PHE A 11 3.86 0.48 -12.33
C PHE A 11 4.84 0.22 -11.16
N LEU A 12 5.47 -0.94 -11.15
CA LEU A 12 6.45 -1.28 -10.12
C LEU A 12 7.64 -0.32 -10.13
N LYS A 13 8.12 0.04 -11.31
CA LYS A 13 9.25 0.97 -11.44
C LYS A 13 8.98 2.32 -10.78
N VAL A 14 7.75 2.79 -10.86
CA VAL A 14 7.33 4.03 -10.20
C VAL A 14 7.19 3.84 -8.69
N LEU A 15 6.59 2.72 -8.26
CA LEU A 15 6.27 2.52 -6.85
C LEU A 15 7.43 2.05 -5.99
N ILE A 16 8.37 1.30 -6.53
CA ILE A 16 9.47 0.73 -5.74
C ILE A 16 10.24 1.81 -4.96
N PRO A 17 10.72 2.91 -5.57
CA PRO A 17 11.42 3.94 -4.80
C PRO A 17 10.56 4.55 -3.69
N ALA A 18 9.28 4.80 -3.97
CA ALA A 18 8.36 5.35 -2.98
C ALA A 18 8.15 4.38 -1.81
N ALA A 19 8.01 3.08 -2.12
CA ALA A 19 7.83 2.05 -1.10
C ALA A 19 9.09 1.89 -0.22
N GLN A 20 10.27 1.97 -0.81
CA GLN A 20 11.52 1.91 -0.08
C GLN A 20 11.73 3.14 0.81
N LYS A 21 11.35 4.31 0.33
CA LYS A 21 11.37 5.53 1.13
C LYS A 21 10.42 5.43 2.33
N ALA A 22 9.21 4.91 2.10
CA ALA A 22 8.23 4.69 3.16
C ALA A 22 8.73 3.68 4.21
N TYR A 23 9.46 2.66 3.79
CA TYR A 23 10.10 1.73 4.71
C TYR A 23 11.11 2.44 5.61
N LYS A 24 11.95 3.26 5.01
CA LYS A 24 12.98 4.01 5.71
C LYS A 24 12.39 4.97 6.75
N GLU A 25 11.30 5.65 6.37
CA GLU A 25 10.71 6.70 7.21
C GLU A 25 9.68 6.17 8.21
N TYR A 26 8.94 5.13 7.86
CA TYR A 26 7.78 4.67 8.65
C TYR A 26 7.84 3.21 9.06
N GLY A 27 8.76 2.44 8.52
CA GLY A 27 8.91 1.03 8.89
C GLY A 27 7.96 0.05 8.20
N VAL A 28 7.30 0.47 7.14
CA VAL A 28 6.41 -0.41 6.37
C VAL A 28 7.22 -1.16 5.31
N LEU A 29 7.19 -2.49 5.35
CA LEU A 29 7.94 -3.30 4.38
C LEU A 29 7.53 -2.97 2.95
N PRO A 30 8.49 -2.74 2.05
CA PRO A 30 8.18 -2.45 0.64
C PRO A 30 7.29 -3.49 -0.02
N SER A 31 7.52 -4.77 0.23
CA SER A 31 6.68 -5.85 -0.31
C SER A 31 5.21 -5.67 0.05
N VAL A 32 4.93 -5.22 1.27
CA VAL A 32 3.57 -5.00 1.75
C VAL A 32 2.95 -3.80 1.06
N SER A 33 3.67 -2.68 1.01
CA SER A 33 3.19 -1.48 0.32
C SER A 33 2.88 -1.76 -1.15
N LEU A 34 3.77 -2.50 -1.83
CA LEU A 34 3.58 -2.86 -3.24
C LEU A 34 2.42 -3.82 -3.44
N ALA A 35 2.34 -4.88 -2.63
CA ALA A 35 1.27 -5.86 -2.76
C ALA A 35 -0.10 -5.26 -2.50
N GLN A 36 -0.23 -4.42 -1.47
CA GLN A 36 -1.48 -3.74 -1.20
C GLN A 36 -1.87 -2.80 -2.34
N ALA A 37 -0.91 -2.06 -2.89
CA ALA A 37 -1.17 -1.18 -4.02
C ALA A 37 -1.65 -1.95 -5.25
N ILE A 38 -0.98 -3.07 -5.57
CA ILE A 38 -1.37 -3.94 -6.69
C ILE A 38 -2.78 -4.47 -6.50
N LEU A 39 -3.04 -5.05 -5.32
CA LEU A 39 -4.31 -5.69 -5.02
C LEU A 39 -5.47 -4.69 -5.02
N GLU A 40 -5.27 -3.54 -4.38
CA GLU A 40 -6.33 -2.53 -4.23
C GLU A 40 -6.60 -1.74 -5.50
N SER A 41 -5.61 -1.59 -6.38
CA SER A 41 -5.72 -0.73 -7.56
C SER A 41 -5.72 -1.49 -8.89
N ASN A 42 -5.59 -2.80 -8.86
CA ASN A 42 -5.40 -3.63 -10.06
C ASN A 42 -4.24 -3.07 -10.91
N TRP A 43 -3.05 -3.00 -10.30
CA TRP A 43 -1.84 -2.49 -10.97
C TRP A 43 -1.97 -1.04 -11.43
N GLY A 44 -2.71 -0.25 -10.68
CA GLY A 44 -2.92 1.16 -11.00
C GLY A 44 -3.98 1.41 -12.07
N GLU A 45 -4.69 0.37 -12.53
CA GLU A 45 -5.64 0.48 -13.62
C GLU A 45 -7.05 0.89 -13.19
N SER A 46 -7.41 0.72 -11.91
CA SER A 46 -8.73 1.16 -11.44
C SER A 46 -8.90 2.66 -11.69
N LEU A 47 -10.14 3.10 -11.85
CA LEU A 47 -10.42 4.52 -12.03
C LEU A 47 -9.87 5.36 -10.88
N LEU A 48 -10.05 4.86 -9.65
CA LEU A 48 -9.56 5.55 -8.46
C LEU A 48 -8.04 5.75 -8.49
N ALA A 49 -7.29 4.74 -8.96
CA ALA A 49 -5.83 4.81 -9.04
C ALA A 49 -5.34 5.57 -10.29
N SER A 50 -5.94 5.30 -11.44
CA SER A 50 -5.43 5.85 -12.71
C SER A 50 -5.76 7.34 -12.89
N LYS A 51 -6.89 7.77 -12.37
CA LYS A 51 -7.35 9.16 -12.52
C LYS A 51 -7.17 10.00 -11.26
N TYR A 52 -7.36 9.40 -10.11
CA TYR A 52 -7.34 10.11 -8.82
C TYR A 52 -6.13 9.78 -7.95
N TYR A 53 -5.24 8.92 -8.45
CA TYR A 53 -3.95 8.55 -7.83
C TYR A 53 -4.06 7.94 -6.44
N ASN A 54 -5.23 7.44 -6.07
CA ASN A 54 -5.47 6.75 -4.82
C ASN A 54 -5.29 5.25 -5.03
N LEU A 55 -4.17 4.71 -4.54
CA LEU A 55 -3.78 3.31 -4.77
C LEU A 55 -4.39 2.32 -3.78
N TYR A 56 -4.77 2.79 -2.60
CA TYR A 56 -5.11 1.90 -1.49
C TYR A 56 -6.59 1.99 -1.09
N GLY A 57 -7.38 2.74 -1.83
CA GLY A 57 -8.79 2.90 -1.48
C GLY A 57 -9.00 3.71 -0.21
N VAL A 58 -8.15 4.69 0.04
CA VAL A 58 -8.23 5.52 1.25
C VAL A 58 -9.48 6.38 1.21
N LYS A 59 -10.27 6.30 2.26
CA LYS A 59 -11.48 7.11 2.39
C LYS A 59 -11.12 8.57 2.59
N GLY A 60 -11.96 9.45 2.08
CA GLY A 60 -11.78 10.88 2.19
C GLY A 60 -12.92 11.57 2.89
N SER A 61 -12.81 12.88 3.05
CA SER A 61 -13.84 13.72 3.63
C SER A 61 -14.15 14.89 2.70
N PRO A 62 -15.31 15.57 2.87
CA PRO A 62 -15.63 16.76 2.07
C PRO A 62 -14.63 17.92 2.27
N ALA A 63 -13.86 17.91 3.36
CA ALA A 63 -12.93 18.99 3.69
C ALA A 63 -11.61 18.91 2.91
N GLU A 64 -11.37 17.85 2.18
CA GLU A 64 -10.13 17.61 1.43
C GLU A 64 -10.46 17.22 0.00
N PRO A 65 -9.47 17.21 -0.92
CA PRO A 65 -9.71 16.74 -2.29
C PRO A 65 -10.26 15.31 -2.26
N ASN A 66 -11.43 15.10 -2.85
CA ASN A 66 -12.14 13.84 -2.75
C ASN A 66 -12.99 13.57 -4.00
N VAL A 67 -13.40 12.31 -4.14
CA VAL A 67 -14.31 11.86 -5.19
C VAL A 67 -15.23 10.80 -4.61
N VAL A 68 -16.48 10.76 -5.09
CA VAL A 68 -17.45 9.72 -4.69
C VAL A 68 -17.56 8.72 -5.85
N LEU A 69 -17.29 7.45 -5.55
CA LEU A 69 -17.30 6.36 -6.53
C LEU A 69 -17.99 5.14 -5.92
N GLU A 70 -18.52 4.24 -6.77
CA GLU A 70 -19.02 2.95 -6.33
C GLU A 70 -17.86 2.05 -5.92
N THR A 71 -18.03 1.31 -4.82
CA THR A 71 -17.05 0.36 -4.32
C THR A 71 -17.74 -0.89 -3.78
N ALA A 72 -17.05 -2.02 -3.82
CA ALA A 72 -17.53 -3.28 -3.26
C ALA A 72 -16.97 -3.46 -1.84
N GLU A 73 -17.82 -3.84 -0.91
CA GLU A 73 -17.45 -4.12 0.48
C GLU A 73 -17.98 -5.48 0.90
N PHE A 74 -17.20 -6.21 1.69
CA PHE A 74 -17.60 -7.50 2.26
C PHE A 74 -18.19 -7.26 3.65
N VAL A 75 -19.50 -7.41 3.77
CA VAL A 75 -20.25 -7.13 4.99
C VAL A 75 -21.23 -8.28 5.26
N ASN A 76 -21.23 -8.81 6.48
CA ASN A 76 -22.11 -9.92 6.89
C ASN A 76 -22.05 -11.10 5.93
N ASN A 77 -20.82 -11.52 5.57
CA ASN A 77 -20.55 -12.63 4.65
C ASN A 77 -21.10 -12.43 3.23
N THR A 78 -21.33 -11.18 2.83
CA THR A 78 -21.88 -10.84 1.50
C THR A 78 -21.13 -9.66 0.91
N TRP A 79 -20.87 -9.72 -0.40
CA TRP A 79 -20.36 -8.58 -1.15
C TRP A 79 -21.51 -7.65 -1.51
N ILE A 80 -21.37 -6.38 -1.17
CA ILE A 80 -22.35 -5.34 -1.51
C ILE A 80 -21.67 -4.20 -2.24
N THR A 81 -22.44 -3.45 -3.03
CA THR A 81 -21.95 -2.26 -3.72
C THR A 81 -22.48 -1.02 -2.99
N ILE A 82 -21.58 -0.13 -2.62
CA ILE A 82 -21.93 1.14 -1.95
C ILE A 82 -21.21 2.30 -2.62
N ASN A 83 -21.69 3.51 -2.41
CA ASN A 83 -20.99 4.74 -2.80
C ASN A 83 -20.01 5.10 -1.71
N GLY A 84 -18.72 5.20 -2.07
CA GLY A 84 -17.67 5.59 -1.14
C GLY A 84 -17.07 6.92 -1.53
N ARG A 85 -16.72 7.72 -0.51
CA ARG A 85 -15.96 8.96 -0.71
C ARG A 85 -14.49 8.63 -0.50
N PHE A 86 -13.67 8.93 -1.52
CA PHE A 86 -12.25 8.60 -1.51
C PHE A 86 -11.41 9.86 -1.64
N ARG A 87 -10.24 9.82 -1.01
CA ARG A 87 -9.28 10.91 -1.12
C ARG A 87 -8.65 10.94 -2.50
N VAL A 88 -8.39 12.15 -3.01
CA VAL A 88 -7.68 12.37 -4.28
C VAL A 88 -6.25 12.82 -3.96
N TYR A 89 -5.27 12.17 -4.60
CA TYR A 89 -3.86 12.51 -4.44
C TYR A 89 -3.32 13.14 -5.72
N GLU A 90 -2.13 13.73 -5.63
CA GLU A 90 -1.47 14.37 -6.76
C GLU A 90 -0.53 13.43 -7.52
N SER A 91 -0.15 12.32 -6.89
CA SER A 91 0.74 11.33 -7.49
C SER A 91 0.61 9.99 -6.78
N TRP A 92 1.09 8.92 -7.42
CA TRP A 92 1.16 7.61 -6.77
C TRP A 92 2.13 7.63 -5.58
N ALA A 93 3.24 8.36 -5.69
CA ALA A 93 4.20 8.45 -4.58
C ALA A 93 3.56 9.08 -3.34
N GLU A 94 2.73 10.10 -3.52
CA GLU A 94 1.98 10.71 -2.41
C GLU A 94 1.04 9.70 -1.76
N SER A 95 0.38 8.88 -2.57
CA SER A 95 -0.51 7.83 -2.08
C SER A 95 0.26 6.78 -1.25
N VAL A 96 1.43 6.36 -1.72
CA VAL A 96 2.29 5.42 -0.98
C VAL A 96 2.71 6.01 0.37
N GLU A 97 3.10 7.26 0.40
CA GLU A 97 3.48 7.93 1.65
C GLU A 97 2.30 8.06 2.61
N ALA A 98 1.14 8.46 2.11
CA ALA A 98 -0.07 8.58 2.94
C ALA A 98 -0.48 7.24 3.55
N HIS A 99 -0.36 6.16 2.79
CA HIS A 99 -0.62 4.81 3.28
C HIS A 99 0.34 4.43 4.41
N ALA A 100 1.63 4.74 4.23
CA ALA A 100 2.62 4.46 5.27
C ALA A 100 2.33 5.25 6.56
N LYS A 101 1.92 6.50 6.43
CA LYS A 101 1.52 7.32 7.57
C LYS A 101 0.31 6.74 8.29
N LEU A 102 -0.67 6.23 7.55
CA LEU A 102 -1.84 5.57 8.15
C LEU A 102 -1.40 4.38 9.00
N LEU A 103 -0.51 3.55 8.49
CA LEU A 103 -0.03 2.38 9.24
C LEU A 103 0.80 2.79 10.46
N ALA A 104 1.57 3.87 10.35
CA ALA A 104 2.43 4.35 11.44
C ALA A 104 1.64 5.05 12.55
N TYR A 105 0.64 5.85 12.18
CA TYR A 105 -0.07 6.72 13.13
C TYR A 105 -1.49 6.26 13.43
N GLY A 106 -1.97 5.25 12.73
CA GLY A 106 -3.29 4.66 12.97
C GLY A 106 -4.43 5.60 12.61
N VAL A 107 -5.51 5.45 13.33
CA VAL A 107 -6.74 6.24 13.16
C VAL A 107 -6.98 7.06 14.42
N ASP A 108 -7.88 8.05 14.35
CA ASP A 108 -8.10 8.99 15.47
C ASP A 108 -8.46 8.30 16.77
N TRP A 109 -9.29 7.24 16.71
CA TRP A 109 -9.73 6.52 17.91
C TRP A 109 -8.77 5.40 18.33
N ASP A 110 -7.76 5.07 17.51
CA ASP A 110 -6.74 4.07 17.83
C ASP A 110 -5.44 4.36 17.09
N PRO A 111 -4.56 5.19 17.66
CA PRO A 111 -3.29 5.54 17.02
C PRO A 111 -2.34 4.36 16.83
N THR A 112 -2.53 3.26 17.55
CA THR A 112 -1.64 2.10 17.50
C THR A 112 -2.25 0.91 16.75
N LEU A 113 -3.35 1.15 16.03
CA LEU A 113 -4.12 0.09 15.36
C LEU A 113 -3.25 -0.84 14.52
N TYR A 114 -2.29 -0.29 13.78
CA TYR A 114 -1.46 -1.04 12.85
C TYR A 114 -0.01 -1.26 13.34
N HIS A 115 0.28 -1.05 14.62
CA HIS A 115 1.64 -1.19 15.14
C HIS A 115 2.24 -2.58 14.93
N LYS A 116 1.42 -3.63 14.96
CA LYS A 116 1.91 -4.98 14.71
C LYS A 116 2.36 -5.20 13.27
N VAL A 117 1.84 -4.41 12.34
CA VAL A 117 2.30 -4.46 10.94
C VAL A 117 3.74 -3.94 10.86
N LEU A 118 4.02 -2.83 11.53
CA LEU A 118 5.35 -2.22 11.54
C LEU A 118 6.37 -3.07 12.29
N GLY A 119 5.94 -3.76 13.35
CA GLY A 119 6.79 -4.62 14.15
C GLY A 119 6.97 -6.02 13.60
N ALA A 120 6.36 -6.33 12.46
CA ALA A 120 6.43 -7.67 11.88
C ALA A 120 7.84 -7.98 11.37
N ARG A 121 8.27 -9.23 11.55
CA ARG A 121 9.61 -9.68 11.15
C ARG A 121 9.73 -9.93 9.65
N ASN A 122 8.61 -10.21 9.00
CA ASN A 122 8.59 -10.54 7.58
C ASN A 122 7.22 -10.20 7.00
N TYR A 123 7.11 -10.32 5.68
CA TYR A 123 5.87 -9.97 4.99
C TYR A 123 4.68 -10.85 5.36
N LYS A 124 4.91 -12.12 5.72
CA LYS A 124 3.81 -13.01 6.13
C LYS A 124 3.17 -12.54 7.43
N GLN A 125 4.00 -12.17 8.41
CA GLN A 125 3.51 -11.63 9.68
C GLN A 125 2.83 -10.27 9.47
N ALA A 126 3.40 -9.43 8.61
CA ALA A 126 2.81 -8.12 8.31
C ALA A 126 1.44 -8.26 7.65
N ALA A 127 1.31 -9.16 6.67
CA ALA A 127 0.03 -9.41 6.00
C ALA A 127 -1.04 -9.90 6.99
N GLN A 128 -0.67 -10.83 7.87
CA GLN A 128 -1.60 -11.33 8.88
C GLN A 128 -2.00 -10.24 9.87
N ALA A 129 -1.05 -9.39 10.27
CA ALA A 129 -1.32 -8.28 11.17
C ALA A 129 -2.30 -7.28 10.54
N LEU A 130 -2.21 -7.02 9.24
CA LEU A 130 -3.17 -6.16 8.53
C LEU A 130 -4.57 -6.75 8.58
N GLN A 131 -4.71 -8.05 8.31
CA GLN A 131 -6.00 -8.72 8.37
C GLN A 131 -6.57 -8.69 9.79
N ASP A 132 -5.75 -9.01 10.79
CA ASP A 132 -6.17 -9.02 12.19
C ASP A 132 -6.60 -7.64 12.68
N ALA A 133 -5.98 -6.59 12.18
CA ALA A 133 -6.34 -5.21 12.52
C ALA A 133 -7.60 -4.72 11.77
N GLY A 134 -8.12 -5.51 10.85
CA GLY A 134 -9.32 -5.13 10.10
C GLY A 134 -9.07 -4.13 8.98
N TYR A 135 -7.87 -4.16 8.39
CA TYR A 135 -7.55 -3.26 7.28
C TYR A 135 -8.53 -3.39 6.12
N ALA A 136 -8.95 -4.61 5.84
CA ALA A 136 -9.94 -4.91 4.81
C ALA A 136 -10.99 -5.86 5.37
N THR A 137 -12.16 -5.87 4.75
CA THR A 137 -13.27 -6.76 5.17
C THR A 137 -13.16 -8.17 4.60
N ASP A 138 -12.30 -8.36 3.60
CA ASP A 138 -12.07 -9.66 2.95
C ASP A 138 -11.40 -10.63 3.92
N PRO A 139 -12.04 -11.77 4.25
CA PRO A 139 -11.46 -12.74 5.19
C PRO A 139 -10.23 -13.47 4.66
N THR A 140 -9.90 -13.33 3.38
CA THR A 140 -8.72 -13.94 2.77
C THR A 140 -7.64 -12.92 2.42
N TYR A 141 -7.72 -11.74 3.01
CA TYR A 141 -6.84 -10.62 2.65
C TYR A 141 -5.35 -10.94 2.80
N ALA A 142 -4.97 -11.52 3.94
CA ALA A 142 -3.57 -11.89 4.18
C ALA A 142 -3.05 -12.88 3.15
N GLN A 143 -3.85 -13.89 2.80
CA GLN A 143 -3.47 -14.88 1.78
C GLN A 143 -3.26 -14.24 0.42
N LYS A 144 -4.12 -13.31 0.04
CA LYS A 144 -4.01 -12.60 -1.23
C LYS A 144 -2.74 -11.75 -1.29
N LEU A 145 -2.39 -11.07 -0.20
CA LEU A 145 -1.16 -10.31 -0.12
C LEU A 145 0.07 -11.21 -0.21
N ILE A 146 0.10 -12.29 0.55
CA ILE A 146 1.23 -13.22 0.56
C ILE A 146 1.43 -13.82 -0.84
N GLN A 147 0.34 -14.25 -1.48
CA GLN A 147 0.40 -14.80 -2.83
C GLN A 147 0.97 -13.77 -3.82
N MET A 148 0.52 -12.53 -3.75
CA MET A 148 1.01 -11.45 -4.61
C MET A 148 2.51 -11.22 -4.41
N ILE A 149 2.94 -11.18 -3.17
CA ILE A 149 4.35 -10.97 -2.83
C ILE A 149 5.22 -12.11 -3.36
N GLU A 150 4.75 -13.35 -3.22
CA GLU A 150 5.52 -14.51 -3.65
C GLU A 150 5.54 -14.70 -5.17
N GLU A 151 4.40 -14.49 -5.84
CA GLU A 151 4.33 -14.58 -7.30
C GLU A 151 5.24 -13.59 -8.01
N HIS A 152 5.32 -12.37 -7.49
CA HIS A 152 6.10 -11.30 -8.10
C HIS A 152 7.43 -11.05 -7.39
N GLU A 153 7.78 -11.92 -6.45
CA GLU A 153 9.05 -11.83 -5.69
C GLU A 153 9.27 -10.45 -5.08
N LEU A 154 8.19 -9.84 -4.58
CA LEU A 154 8.26 -8.48 -4.04
C LEU A 154 9.10 -8.39 -2.75
N TYR A 155 9.29 -9.52 -2.05
CA TYR A 155 10.12 -9.58 -0.85
C TYR A 155 11.57 -9.15 -1.09
N LYS A 156 12.06 -9.22 -2.33
CA LYS A 156 13.43 -8.78 -2.65
C LYS A 156 13.63 -7.28 -2.43
N TYR A 157 12.56 -6.50 -2.41
CA TYR A 157 12.64 -5.06 -2.17
C TYR A 157 12.64 -4.70 -0.68
N ASP A 158 12.46 -5.69 0.21
CA ASP A 158 12.50 -5.48 1.66
C ASP A 158 13.92 -5.30 2.19
N GLN A 159 14.92 -5.58 1.36
CA GLN A 159 16.31 -5.33 1.69
C GLN A 159 16.74 -4.00 1.08
N LEU A 160 17.03 -3.02 1.95
CA LEU A 160 17.54 -1.74 1.50
C LEU A 160 19.06 -1.85 1.31
N PRO A 161 19.63 -1.08 0.36
CA PRO A 161 21.08 -0.95 0.30
C PRO A 161 21.60 -0.44 1.64
N THR A 162 22.55 -1.16 2.23
CA THR A 162 23.12 -0.79 3.52
C THR A 162 24.29 0.17 3.32
N GLU A 163 24.60 0.95 4.36
CA GLU A 163 25.80 1.79 4.35
C GLU A 163 27.07 0.96 4.20
N GLU A 164 27.10 -0.24 4.76
CA GLU A 164 28.21 -1.16 4.61
C GLU A 164 28.46 -1.52 3.16
N THR A 165 27.41 -1.82 2.41
CA THR A 165 27.52 -2.09 0.98
C THR A 165 28.08 -0.90 0.24
N THR A 166 27.59 0.29 0.55
CA THR A 166 28.06 1.54 -0.04
C THR A 166 29.53 1.80 0.29
N VAL A 167 29.92 1.59 1.55
CA VAL A 167 31.30 1.78 2.00
C VAL A 167 32.23 0.79 1.32
N SER A 168 31.81 -0.48 1.19
CA SER A 168 32.61 -1.50 0.51
C SER A 168 32.87 -1.13 -0.95
N VAL A 169 31.86 -0.65 -1.65
CA VAL A 169 32.01 -0.18 -3.05
C VAL A 169 32.98 0.97 -3.13
N ARG A 170 32.91 1.93 -2.24
CA ARG A 170 33.83 3.08 -2.18
C ARG A 170 35.28 2.65 -1.93
N LYS A 171 35.46 1.68 -1.03
CA LYS A 171 36.80 1.18 -0.71
C LYS A 171 37.44 0.41 -1.84
N SER A 172 36.63 -0.25 -2.65
CA SER A 172 37.12 -1.04 -3.79
C SER A 172 37.41 -0.19 -5.00
N SER A 173 36.97 1.04 -5.00
CA SER A 173 37.25 1.99 -6.07
C SER A 173 38.47 2.85 -5.75
#